data_85fa331a3ad88f7f31b4c144e57e6265
#
_entry.id   85fa331a3ad88f7f31b4c144e57e6265
#
_cell.length_a   1.000
_cell.length_b   1.000
_cell.length_c   1.000
_cell.angle_alpha   90.00
_cell.angle_beta   90.00
_cell.angle_gamma   90.00
#
_symmetry.space_group_name_H-M   'P 1'
#
loop_
_entity.id
_entity.type
_entity.pdbx_description
1 polymer ?
#
loop_
_entity_poly.entity_id
_entity_poly.type
_entity_poly.pdbx_seq_one_letter_code
_entity_poly.pdbx_strand_id
1 'polypeptide(L)'
;MAVNTLLKNEEIKRLPDYVEPYYREGVDGIIVQDMGVANVFSENFPDLPLHGSTQLSVSSEYGAAFLKNIGMTRFVPSRELSLDEIRSIKSKIDIEIETFVHGAMCYCYSGRCLMSSYAGGRSGNRGRCAQPCRKKYQMGDEYAYMLSLKDMCMLSDVGKLIDAGIDSFKIEGRMKKPEYVAATTYAYRELRDAYLSGCSDLTNLSVRYENMLRDIYNRGGFCSGYYFVGNGRQMLADKRPNHTGVKIGKVTKINKPFVEIKLSSDVHSGDVFEIRGRQGEVEITCGVDAIADKCISVKGKSFQLISVGNQVYRTRNNRLLNDIQKNIIDNDRKINLRAELTAKIGKKMMLKLSSLGEDICENLVIGPECVSAANKPVTEEQMLSKIKKTG
;
A
#
# COMPACT_ATOMS: atom_id res chain seq x y z
N MET A 1 -3.35 1.61 -13.99
CA MET A 1 -4.64 2.23 -13.56
C MET A 1 -5.65 1.14 -13.18
N ALA A 2 -6.58 1.36 -12.18
CA ALA A 2 -7.55 0.36 -11.77
C ALA A 2 -8.95 0.68 -12.33
N VAL A 3 -9.43 -0.16 -13.27
CA VAL A 3 -10.79 -0.15 -13.86
C VAL A 3 -11.47 -1.48 -13.48
N ASN A 4 -11.38 -1.81 -12.20
CA ASN A 4 -11.71 -3.13 -11.66
C ASN A 4 -13.06 -3.19 -10.94
N THR A 5 -14.06 -2.55 -11.50
CA THR A 5 -15.47 -2.63 -11.06
C THR A 5 -16.33 -3.18 -12.20
N LEU A 6 -17.43 -3.85 -11.86
CA LEU A 6 -18.44 -4.23 -12.87
C LEU A 6 -19.12 -2.98 -13.41
N LEU A 7 -19.28 -2.89 -14.72
CA LEU A 7 -19.88 -1.75 -15.41
C LEU A 7 -21.20 -2.12 -16.05
N LYS A 8 -22.09 -1.12 -16.23
CA LYS A 8 -23.30 -1.24 -17.05
C LYS A 8 -22.96 -0.94 -18.51
N ASN A 9 -23.75 -1.43 -19.45
CA ASN A 9 -23.53 -1.24 -20.88
C ASN A 9 -23.30 0.24 -21.27
N GLU A 10 -24.07 1.17 -20.69
CA GLU A 10 -23.92 2.60 -20.97
C GLU A 10 -22.62 3.20 -20.39
N GLU A 11 -22.08 2.62 -19.32
CA GLU A 11 -20.80 3.02 -18.76
C GLU A 11 -19.63 2.49 -19.61
N ILE A 12 -19.76 1.26 -20.13
CA ILE A 12 -18.76 0.64 -21.01
C ILE A 12 -18.58 1.45 -22.29
N LYS A 13 -19.66 1.94 -22.90
CA LYS A 13 -19.61 2.77 -24.12
C LYS A 13 -18.78 4.04 -23.99
N ARG A 14 -18.71 4.62 -22.77
CA ARG A 14 -17.96 5.86 -22.47
C ARG A 14 -16.53 5.60 -22.01
N LEU A 15 -16.18 4.34 -21.83
CA LEU A 15 -14.90 3.97 -21.24
C LEU A 15 -13.68 4.38 -22.07
N PRO A 16 -13.68 4.24 -23.43
CA PRO A 16 -12.57 4.71 -24.26
C PRO A 16 -12.27 6.20 -24.05
N ASP A 17 -13.29 7.06 -24.14
CA ASP A 17 -13.13 8.52 -23.94
C ASP A 17 -12.61 8.86 -22.55
N TYR A 18 -13.01 8.09 -21.51
CA TYR A 18 -12.57 8.29 -20.16
C TYR A 18 -11.10 7.91 -19.95
N VAL A 19 -10.61 6.88 -20.64
CA VAL A 19 -9.25 6.35 -20.45
C VAL A 19 -8.23 6.98 -21.41
N GLU A 20 -8.65 7.45 -22.57
CA GLU A 20 -7.77 8.04 -23.58
C GLU A 20 -6.78 9.09 -23.01
N PRO A 21 -7.18 10.06 -22.17
CA PRO A 21 -6.23 11.02 -21.61
C PRO A 21 -5.10 10.36 -20.80
N TYR A 22 -5.41 9.33 -20.01
CA TYR A 22 -4.41 8.60 -19.23
C TYR A 22 -3.52 7.72 -20.09
N TYR A 23 -4.08 7.17 -21.18
CA TYR A 23 -3.32 6.42 -22.15
C TYR A 23 -2.29 7.30 -22.85
N ARG A 24 -2.66 8.52 -23.25
CA ARG A 24 -1.76 9.52 -23.85
C ARG A 24 -0.65 9.97 -22.91
N GLU A 25 -0.92 10.04 -21.61
CA GLU A 25 0.06 10.34 -20.56
C GLU A 25 0.95 9.14 -20.19
N GLY A 26 0.79 8.00 -20.86
CA GLY A 26 1.69 6.84 -20.71
C GLY A 26 1.37 5.96 -19.51
N VAL A 27 0.08 5.66 -19.23
CA VAL A 27 -0.26 4.66 -18.22
C VAL A 27 0.30 3.28 -18.60
N ASP A 28 1.00 2.63 -17.66
CA ASP A 28 1.71 1.37 -17.93
C ASP A 28 0.81 0.14 -18.07
N GLY A 29 -0.44 0.20 -17.60
CA GLY A 29 -1.36 -0.93 -17.67
C GLY A 29 -2.67 -0.68 -16.93
N ILE A 30 -3.65 -1.53 -17.17
CA ILE A 30 -5.00 -1.44 -16.61
C ILE A 30 -5.37 -2.74 -15.90
N ILE A 31 -5.86 -2.61 -14.65
CA ILE A 31 -6.39 -3.74 -13.89
C ILE A 31 -7.90 -3.81 -14.12
N VAL A 32 -8.40 -4.94 -14.63
CA VAL A 32 -9.81 -5.14 -15.01
C VAL A 32 -10.45 -6.29 -14.25
N GLN A 33 -11.76 -6.17 -14.00
CA GLN A 33 -12.62 -7.25 -13.47
C GLN A 33 -13.68 -7.68 -14.50
N ASP A 34 -14.22 -6.74 -15.24
CA ASP A 34 -15.31 -6.95 -16.18
C ASP A 34 -14.76 -7.40 -17.54
N MET A 35 -15.27 -8.52 -18.07
CA MET A 35 -14.78 -9.07 -19.33
C MET A 35 -15.20 -8.20 -20.53
N GLY A 36 -16.34 -7.51 -20.46
CA GLY A 36 -16.73 -6.53 -21.48
C GLY A 36 -15.78 -5.33 -21.50
N VAL A 37 -15.32 -4.90 -20.32
CA VAL A 37 -14.28 -3.87 -20.18
C VAL A 37 -12.96 -4.35 -20.77
N ALA A 38 -12.55 -5.61 -20.51
CA ALA A 38 -11.33 -6.17 -21.08
C ALA A 38 -11.37 -6.18 -22.60
N ASN A 39 -12.51 -6.58 -23.19
CA ASN A 39 -12.70 -6.58 -24.64
C ASN A 39 -12.58 -5.17 -25.25
N VAL A 40 -13.24 -4.18 -24.64
CA VAL A 40 -13.18 -2.78 -25.10
C VAL A 40 -11.75 -2.26 -25.09
N PHE A 41 -10.95 -2.60 -24.06
CA PHE A 41 -9.54 -2.20 -24.01
C PHE A 41 -8.70 -2.90 -25.07
N SER A 42 -8.88 -4.20 -25.26
CA SER A 42 -8.15 -4.95 -26.31
C SER A 42 -8.42 -4.41 -27.72
N GLU A 43 -9.64 -3.92 -27.99
CA GLU A 43 -10.02 -3.35 -29.30
C GLU A 43 -9.53 -1.92 -29.50
N ASN A 44 -9.58 -1.06 -28.45
CA ASN A 44 -9.31 0.37 -28.60
C ASN A 44 -7.87 0.77 -28.18
N PHE A 45 -7.21 -0.03 -27.36
CA PHE A 45 -5.86 0.23 -26.81
C PHE A 45 -5.02 -1.06 -26.83
N PRO A 46 -4.70 -1.61 -28.02
CA PRO A 46 -4.07 -2.93 -28.15
C PRO A 46 -2.67 -3.03 -27.51
N ASP A 47 -1.96 -1.90 -27.39
CA ASP A 47 -0.62 -1.85 -26.79
C ASP A 47 -0.65 -1.71 -25.28
N LEU A 48 -1.83 -1.52 -24.67
CA LEU A 48 -1.97 -1.30 -23.24
C LEU A 48 -2.09 -2.64 -22.49
N PRO A 49 -1.12 -3.00 -21.61
CA PRO A 49 -1.16 -4.25 -20.87
C PRO A 49 -2.42 -4.37 -20.00
N LEU A 50 -3.11 -5.49 -20.11
CA LEU A 50 -4.29 -5.80 -19.30
C LEU A 50 -3.91 -6.75 -18.16
N HIS A 51 -4.30 -6.38 -16.94
CA HIS A 51 -4.06 -7.13 -15.72
C HIS A 51 -5.39 -7.62 -15.12
N GLY A 52 -5.52 -8.90 -14.90
CA GLY A 52 -6.69 -9.49 -14.24
C GLY A 52 -6.76 -9.12 -12.77
N SER A 53 -7.87 -8.51 -12.34
CA SER A 53 -8.10 -8.18 -10.95
C SER A 53 -8.33 -9.42 -10.09
N THR A 54 -7.96 -9.36 -8.78
CA THR A 54 -8.37 -10.39 -7.79
C THR A 54 -9.89 -10.59 -7.72
N GLN A 55 -10.67 -9.60 -8.15
CA GLN A 55 -12.13 -9.69 -8.20
C GLN A 55 -12.66 -10.60 -9.32
N LEU A 56 -11.82 -11.04 -10.26
CA LEU A 56 -12.12 -12.11 -11.21
C LEU A 56 -12.21 -13.48 -10.53
N SER A 57 -11.74 -13.60 -9.29
CA SER A 57 -11.76 -14.82 -8.47
C SER A 57 -11.03 -15.99 -9.12
N VAL A 58 -9.89 -15.71 -9.78
CA VAL A 58 -9.06 -16.76 -10.38
C VAL A 58 -8.29 -17.48 -9.28
N SER A 59 -8.54 -18.79 -9.18
CA SER A 59 -8.00 -19.66 -8.12
C SER A 59 -7.41 -20.97 -8.65
N SER A 60 -7.17 -21.08 -9.95
CA SER A 60 -6.64 -22.27 -10.58
C SER A 60 -5.81 -21.99 -11.82
N GLU A 61 -5.01 -22.96 -12.24
CA GLU A 61 -4.25 -22.91 -13.49
C GLU A 61 -5.15 -22.75 -14.73
N TYR A 62 -6.36 -23.30 -14.72
CA TYR A 62 -7.30 -23.15 -15.82
C TYR A 62 -7.79 -21.70 -15.97
N GLY A 63 -8.08 -21.05 -14.84
CA GLY A 63 -8.42 -19.63 -14.84
C GLY A 63 -7.27 -18.76 -15.32
N ALA A 64 -6.04 -19.03 -14.86
CA ALA A 64 -4.84 -18.31 -15.32
C ALA A 64 -4.58 -18.53 -16.81
N ALA A 65 -4.71 -19.77 -17.31
CA ALA A 65 -4.59 -20.08 -18.75
C ALA A 65 -5.66 -19.36 -19.58
N PHE A 66 -6.90 -19.30 -19.10
CA PHE A 66 -7.96 -18.53 -19.75
C PHE A 66 -7.60 -17.05 -19.87
N LEU A 67 -7.12 -16.41 -18.78
CA LEU A 67 -6.73 -15.00 -18.83
C LEU A 67 -5.57 -14.75 -19.80
N LYS A 68 -4.58 -15.64 -19.83
CA LYS A 68 -3.49 -15.58 -20.81
C LYS A 68 -4.00 -15.67 -22.25
N ASN A 69 -4.91 -16.60 -22.52
CA ASN A 69 -5.46 -16.82 -23.85
C ASN A 69 -6.27 -15.62 -24.39
N ILE A 70 -6.86 -14.81 -23.52
CA ILE A 70 -7.55 -13.57 -23.91
C ILE A 70 -6.63 -12.33 -23.89
N GLY A 71 -5.31 -12.53 -23.81
CA GLY A 71 -4.31 -11.46 -23.95
C GLY A 71 -3.95 -10.73 -22.65
N MET A 72 -4.36 -11.21 -21.48
CA MET A 72 -3.88 -10.61 -20.23
C MET A 72 -2.42 -11.00 -19.97
N THR A 73 -1.62 -10.01 -19.58
CA THR A 73 -0.18 -10.18 -19.31
C THR A 73 0.12 -10.49 -17.85
N ARG A 74 -0.77 -10.07 -16.94
CA ARG A 74 -0.66 -10.26 -15.48
C ARG A 74 -2.01 -10.53 -14.88
N PHE A 75 -2.05 -11.21 -13.73
CA PHE A 75 -3.27 -11.28 -12.92
C PHE A 75 -2.96 -11.30 -11.43
N VAL A 76 -3.97 -10.90 -10.65
CA VAL A 76 -3.95 -10.99 -9.19
C VAL A 76 -4.83 -12.17 -8.79
N PRO A 77 -4.27 -13.28 -8.31
CA PRO A 77 -5.05 -14.44 -7.89
C PRO A 77 -5.97 -14.12 -6.71
N SER A 78 -6.93 -15.00 -6.48
CA SER A 78 -7.73 -14.96 -5.25
C SER A 78 -6.84 -14.99 -4.02
N ARG A 79 -7.17 -14.19 -3.00
CA ARG A 79 -6.38 -14.08 -1.75
C ARG A 79 -6.39 -15.35 -0.91
N GLU A 80 -7.30 -16.26 -1.22
CA GLU A 80 -7.53 -17.52 -0.53
C GLU A 80 -6.53 -18.63 -0.93
N LEU A 81 -5.73 -18.39 -1.97
CA LEU A 81 -4.69 -19.33 -2.42
C LEU A 81 -3.52 -19.39 -1.44
N SER A 82 -3.06 -20.62 -1.20
CA SER A 82 -1.79 -20.89 -0.54
C SER A 82 -0.61 -20.55 -1.45
N LEU A 83 0.58 -20.40 -0.85
CA LEU A 83 1.79 -20.12 -1.62
C LEU A 83 2.15 -21.28 -2.57
N ASP A 84 1.85 -22.53 -2.16
CA ASP A 84 2.12 -23.71 -2.98
C ASP A 84 1.19 -23.78 -4.22
N GLU A 85 -0.08 -23.38 -4.06
CA GLU A 85 -1.01 -23.27 -5.20
C GLU A 85 -0.55 -22.20 -6.18
N ILE A 86 -0.08 -21.03 -5.68
CA ILE A 86 0.47 -19.95 -6.52
C ILE A 86 1.71 -20.43 -7.27
N ARG A 87 2.63 -21.14 -6.59
CA ARG A 87 3.82 -21.74 -7.20
C ARG A 87 3.45 -22.75 -8.28
N SER A 88 2.43 -23.58 -8.03
CA SER A 88 1.92 -24.53 -9.02
C SER A 88 1.37 -23.85 -10.27
N ILE A 89 0.61 -22.77 -10.11
CA ILE A 89 0.12 -21.97 -11.26
C ILE A 89 1.29 -21.39 -12.04
N LYS A 90 2.23 -20.75 -11.35
CA LYS A 90 3.41 -20.10 -11.99
C LYS A 90 4.26 -21.09 -12.78
N SER A 91 4.43 -22.30 -12.28
CA SER A 91 5.23 -23.34 -12.94
C SER A 91 4.60 -23.90 -14.23
N LYS A 92 3.27 -23.74 -14.41
CA LYS A 92 2.53 -24.29 -15.55
C LYS A 92 2.12 -23.23 -16.57
N ILE A 93 1.87 -22.02 -16.12
CA ILE A 93 1.34 -20.94 -16.96
C ILE A 93 2.30 -19.77 -16.95
N ASP A 94 2.84 -19.45 -18.10
CA ASP A 94 3.71 -18.30 -18.32
C ASP A 94 2.87 -17.02 -18.40
N ILE A 95 2.49 -16.49 -17.25
CA ILE A 95 1.80 -15.22 -17.04
C ILE A 95 2.35 -14.58 -15.78
N GLU A 96 2.42 -13.25 -15.72
CA GLU A 96 2.86 -12.59 -14.50
C GLU A 96 1.82 -12.70 -13.38
N ILE A 97 2.30 -12.98 -12.16
CA ILE A 97 1.47 -13.09 -10.96
C ILE A 97 1.78 -11.92 -10.01
N GLU A 98 0.76 -11.13 -9.71
CA GLU A 98 0.81 -10.09 -8.69
C GLU A 98 0.01 -10.55 -7.46
N THR A 99 0.60 -10.48 -6.26
CA THR A 99 -0.08 -10.93 -5.05
C THR A 99 -0.11 -9.85 -3.97
N PHE A 100 -1.18 -9.84 -3.17
CA PHE A 100 -1.22 -8.99 -1.98
C PHE A 100 -0.19 -9.46 -0.95
N VAL A 101 0.59 -8.52 -0.43
CA VAL A 101 1.61 -8.80 0.58
C VAL A 101 1.38 -8.02 1.87
N HIS A 102 0.60 -6.93 1.83
CA HIS A 102 0.34 -6.09 3.00
C HIS A 102 -1.02 -5.43 2.96
N GLY A 103 -1.59 -5.21 4.14
CA GLY A 103 -2.79 -4.40 4.36
C GLY A 103 -4.06 -5.19 4.61
N ALA A 104 -5.20 -4.53 4.42
CA ALA A 104 -6.49 -5.06 4.84
C ALA A 104 -6.90 -6.33 4.11
N MET A 105 -7.29 -7.35 4.88
CA MET A 105 -7.88 -8.59 4.38
C MET A 105 -9.40 -8.47 4.23
N CYS A 106 -9.94 -9.19 3.23
CA CYS A 106 -11.37 -9.37 3.04
C CYS A 106 -11.83 -10.67 3.72
N TYR A 107 -12.96 -10.63 4.43
CA TYR A 107 -13.49 -11.82 5.10
C TYR A 107 -14.08 -12.84 4.11
N CYS A 108 -14.74 -12.34 3.07
CA CYS A 108 -15.36 -13.15 2.03
C CYS A 108 -14.35 -13.51 0.94
N TYR A 109 -14.65 -14.56 0.18
CA TYR A 109 -13.91 -14.90 -1.03
C TYR A 109 -13.77 -13.70 -1.98
N SER A 110 -12.60 -13.60 -2.59
CA SER A 110 -12.26 -12.51 -3.51
C SER A 110 -13.29 -12.36 -4.62
N GLY A 111 -13.83 -11.12 -4.78
CA GLY A 111 -14.84 -10.83 -5.82
C GLY A 111 -16.25 -11.38 -5.58
N ARG A 112 -16.51 -12.14 -4.52
CA ARG A 112 -17.79 -12.86 -4.31
C ARG A 112 -18.65 -12.30 -3.20
N CYS A 113 -18.25 -11.20 -2.54
CA CYS A 113 -18.99 -10.65 -1.43
C CYS A 113 -20.21 -9.84 -1.86
N LEU A 114 -21.41 -10.29 -1.46
CA LEU A 114 -22.68 -9.58 -1.66
C LEU A 114 -23.23 -8.95 -0.39
N MET A 115 -22.56 -9.12 0.77
CA MET A 115 -23.09 -8.69 2.08
C MET A 115 -23.39 -7.19 2.12
N SER A 116 -22.51 -6.35 1.59
CA SER A 116 -22.73 -4.90 1.56
C SER A 116 -23.83 -4.47 0.60
N SER A 117 -24.03 -5.21 -0.49
CA SER A 117 -25.15 -4.98 -1.42
C SER A 117 -26.47 -5.34 -0.76
N TYR A 118 -26.54 -6.52 -0.12
CA TYR A 118 -27.74 -7.03 0.51
C TYR A 118 -28.17 -6.18 1.71
N ALA A 119 -27.22 -5.84 2.60
CA ALA A 119 -27.53 -5.10 3.82
C ALA A 119 -27.78 -3.61 3.63
N GLY A 120 -27.34 -3.00 2.52
CA GLY A 120 -27.42 -1.54 2.38
C GLY A 120 -27.34 -1.02 0.94
N GLY A 121 -27.57 -1.84 -0.09
CA GLY A 121 -27.57 -1.43 -1.49
C GLY A 121 -26.21 -0.94 -2.02
N ARG A 122 -25.10 -1.21 -1.30
CA ARG A 122 -23.75 -0.73 -1.61
C ARG A 122 -22.88 -1.88 -2.11
N SER A 123 -22.81 -2.08 -3.42
CA SER A 123 -22.04 -3.18 -4.01
C SER A 123 -20.53 -3.03 -3.83
N GLY A 124 -19.89 -4.06 -3.25
CA GLY A 124 -18.43 -4.17 -3.17
C GLY A 124 -17.79 -4.28 -4.56
N ASN A 125 -18.43 -4.99 -5.49
CA ASN A 125 -17.98 -5.16 -6.87
C ASN A 125 -18.15 -3.90 -7.73
N ARG A 126 -18.75 -2.86 -7.16
CA ARG A 126 -18.86 -1.51 -7.74
C ARG A 126 -18.04 -0.48 -6.94
N GLY A 127 -17.04 -0.92 -6.18
CA GLY A 127 -16.17 -0.07 -5.36
C GLY A 127 -16.85 0.61 -4.16
N ARG A 128 -18.09 0.23 -3.80
CA ARG A 128 -18.93 0.92 -2.80
C ARG A 128 -19.11 0.16 -1.50
N CYS A 129 -18.27 -0.80 -1.19
CA CYS A 129 -18.36 -1.63 0.02
C CYS A 129 -18.42 -0.78 1.30
N ALA A 130 -19.46 -0.98 2.12
CA ALA A 130 -19.63 -0.32 3.42
C ALA A 130 -18.89 -1.05 4.57
N GLN A 131 -18.12 -2.09 4.26
CA GLN A 131 -17.36 -2.90 5.22
C GLN A 131 -18.22 -3.49 6.35
N PRO A 132 -19.35 -4.17 6.07
CA PRO A 132 -20.18 -4.76 7.12
C PRO A 132 -19.41 -5.77 7.98
N CYS A 133 -18.43 -6.50 7.43
CA CYS A 133 -17.56 -7.40 8.18
C CYS A 133 -16.72 -6.71 9.29
N ARG A 134 -16.68 -5.38 9.33
CA ARG A 134 -15.96 -4.58 10.35
C ARG A 134 -16.89 -4.05 11.44
N LYS A 135 -18.15 -4.48 11.48
CA LYS A 135 -19.10 -4.12 12.53
C LYS A 135 -19.12 -5.18 13.63
N LYS A 136 -19.64 -4.80 14.80
CA LYS A 136 -19.93 -5.75 15.87
C LYS A 136 -21.16 -6.58 15.53
N TYR A 137 -21.08 -7.84 15.86
CA TYR A 137 -22.19 -8.79 15.75
C TYR A 137 -22.39 -9.47 17.10
N GLN A 138 -23.62 -9.88 17.36
CA GLN A 138 -23.97 -10.67 18.53
C GLN A 138 -24.19 -12.13 18.10
N MET A 139 -23.60 -13.04 18.83
CA MET A 139 -23.81 -14.48 18.69
C MET A 139 -23.93 -15.11 20.09
N GLY A 140 -25.13 -15.45 20.48
CA GLY A 140 -25.43 -15.79 21.87
C GLY A 140 -25.15 -14.59 22.78
N ASP A 141 -24.35 -14.78 23.80
CA ASP A 141 -23.96 -13.74 24.76
C ASP A 141 -22.70 -12.97 24.33
N GLU A 142 -22.03 -13.39 23.26
CA GLU A 142 -20.82 -12.74 22.75
C GLU A 142 -21.17 -11.60 21.80
N TYR A 143 -20.61 -10.40 22.05
CA TYR A 143 -20.77 -9.21 21.21
C TYR A 143 -19.39 -8.67 20.80
N ALA A 144 -18.94 -9.01 19.59
CA ALA A 144 -17.59 -8.73 19.13
C ALA A 144 -17.52 -8.42 17.61
N TYR A 145 -16.33 -8.06 17.13
CA TYR A 145 -16.06 -7.87 15.70
C TYR A 145 -15.73 -9.20 15.03
N MET A 146 -16.64 -10.16 15.09
CA MET A 146 -16.45 -11.56 14.74
C MET A 146 -16.00 -11.84 13.32
N LEU A 147 -16.26 -10.90 12.39
CA LEU A 147 -15.88 -11.01 10.98
C LEU A 147 -14.71 -10.11 10.61
N SER A 148 -14.12 -9.39 11.59
CA SER A 148 -13.03 -8.46 11.32
C SER A 148 -11.71 -9.21 11.30
N LEU A 149 -11.02 -9.20 10.15
CA LEU A 149 -9.68 -9.79 10.01
C LEU A 149 -8.59 -8.79 10.42
N LYS A 150 -7.44 -9.31 10.89
CA LYS A 150 -6.18 -8.59 10.98
C LYS A 150 -5.73 -8.13 9.61
N ASP A 151 -4.79 -7.19 9.57
CA ASP A 151 -4.12 -6.84 8.33
C ASP A 151 -3.06 -7.91 7.99
N MET A 152 -2.87 -8.16 6.69
CA MET A 152 -1.80 -9.01 6.19
C MET A 152 -0.45 -8.29 6.35
N CYS A 153 0.61 -9.06 6.66
CA CYS A 153 1.99 -8.61 6.59
C CYS A 153 2.89 -9.80 6.26
N MET A 154 3.58 -9.74 5.14
CA MET A 154 4.45 -10.81 4.61
C MET A 154 5.93 -10.43 4.67
N LEU A 155 6.32 -9.45 5.48
CA LEU A 155 7.71 -8.98 5.55
C LEU A 155 8.69 -10.10 5.92
N SER A 156 8.34 -10.97 6.88
CA SER A 156 9.17 -12.09 7.28
C SER A 156 9.34 -13.17 6.22
N ASP A 157 8.47 -13.18 5.21
CA ASP A 157 8.40 -14.22 4.20
C ASP A 157 8.63 -13.72 2.77
N VAL A 158 9.18 -12.50 2.61
CA VAL A 158 9.47 -11.88 1.31
C VAL A 158 10.30 -12.82 0.41
N GLY A 159 11.33 -13.49 0.96
CA GLY A 159 12.12 -14.46 0.20
C GLY A 159 11.30 -15.61 -0.34
N LYS A 160 10.39 -16.18 0.48
CA LYS A 160 9.51 -17.28 0.04
C LYS A 160 8.57 -16.87 -1.08
N LEU A 161 8.11 -15.59 -1.07
CA LEU A 161 7.27 -15.04 -2.14
C LEU A 161 8.06 -14.91 -3.44
N ILE A 162 9.30 -14.42 -3.37
CA ILE A 162 10.22 -14.33 -4.52
C ILE A 162 10.52 -15.72 -5.08
N ASP A 163 10.86 -16.67 -4.23
CA ASP A 163 11.16 -18.05 -4.63
C ASP A 163 9.95 -18.81 -5.21
N ALA A 164 8.73 -18.35 -4.88
CA ALA A 164 7.51 -18.88 -5.50
C ALA A 164 7.27 -18.32 -6.93
N GLY A 165 8.11 -17.42 -7.39
CA GLY A 165 8.01 -16.81 -8.72
C GLY A 165 6.94 -15.71 -8.82
N ILE A 166 6.61 -15.04 -7.71
CA ILE A 166 5.70 -13.89 -7.71
C ILE A 166 6.42 -12.70 -8.34
N ASP A 167 5.85 -12.13 -9.39
CA ASP A 167 6.45 -11.07 -10.20
C ASP A 167 6.21 -9.67 -9.59
N SER A 168 5.11 -9.49 -8.85
CA SER A 168 4.73 -8.18 -8.32
C SER A 168 4.09 -8.26 -6.94
N PHE A 169 4.51 -7.37 -6.03
CA PHE A 169 3.97 -7.23 -4.69
C PHE A 169 2.94 -6.13 -4.62
N LYS A 170 1.72 -6.47 -4.19
CA LYS A 170 0.61 -5.53 -4.06
C LYS A 170 0.36 -5.14 -2.61
N ILE A 171 0.40 -3.84 -2.34
CA ILE A 171 0.10 -3.27 -1.03
C ILE A 171 -1.32 -2.70 -1.06
N GLU A 172 -2.20 -3.19 -0.15
CA GLU A 172 -3.54 -2.60 0.02
C GLU A 172 -3.45 -1.38 0.93
N GLY A 173 -3.88 -0.23 0.43
CA GLY A 173 -3.76 1.02 1.16
C GLY A 173 -4.68 2.14 0.67
N ARG A 174 -5.75 1.81 -0.07
CA ARG A 174 -6.64 2.78 -0.74
C ARG A 174 -7.10 3.96 0.14
N MET A 175 -7.40 3.72 1.42
CA MET A 175 -7.87 4.75 2.36
C MET A 175 -6.81 5.13 3.39
N LYS A 176 -5.55 4.83 3.12
CA LYS A 176 -4.44 5.12 4.02
C LYS A 176 -3.79 6.47 3.68
N LYS A 177 -3.10 7.02 4.68
CA LYS A 177 -2.33 8.26 4.53
C LYS A 177 -1.04 8.02 3.73
N PRO A 178 -0.43 9.06 3.16
CA PRO A 178 0.83 8.95 2.43
C PRO A 178 1.95 8.28 3.23
N GLU A 179 2.03 8.54 4.53
CA GLU A 179 3.06 7.97 5.40
C GLU A 179 2.95 6.44 5.52
N TYR A 180 1.71 5.90 5.46
CA TYR A 180 1.51 4.46 5.42
C TYR A 180 2.05 3.86 4.12
N VAL A 181 1.74 4.48 2.99
CA VAL A 181 2.20 4.02 1.67
C VAL A 181 3.73 4.08 1.61
N ALA A 182 4.31 5.20 1.99
CA ALA A 182 5.75 5.42 2.01
C ALA A 182 6.47 4.39 2.90
N ALA A 183 6.06 4.26 4.17
CA ALA A 183 6.67 3.32 5.10
C ALA A 183 6.55 1.86 4.64
N THR A 184 5.39 1.47 4.14
CA THR A 184 5.15 0.08 3.73
C THR A 184 5.95 -0.26 2.48
N THR A 185 5.91 0.59 1.46
CA THR A 185 6.68 0.39 0.22
C THR A 185 8.18 0.36 0.50
N TYR A 186 8.66 1.28 1.34
CA TYR A 186 10.05 1.32 1.75
C TYR A 186 10.48 0.01 2.43
N ALA A 187 9.69 -0.48 3.40
CA ALA A 187 10.00 -1.71 4.13
C ALA A 187 10.08 -2.95 3.21
N TYR A 188 9.11 -3.11 2.30
CA TYR A 188 9.12 -4.23 1.34
C TYR A 188 10.26 -4.13 0.34
N ARG A 189 10.59 -2.93 -0.11
CA ARG A 189 11.73 -2.70 -1.00
C ARG A 189 13.05 -3.07 -0.33
N GLU A 190 13.31 -2.58 0.88
CA GLU A 190 14.54 -2.86 1.63
C GLU A 190 14.72 -4.37 1.85
N LEU A 191 13.63 -5.08 2.24
CA LEU A 191 13.70 -6.54 2.43
C LEU A 191 13.89 -7.30 1.13
N ARG A 192 13.24 -6.89 0.04
CA ARG A 192 13.45 -7.48 -1.28
C ARG A 192 14.91 -7.32 -1.73
N ASP A 193 15.43 -6.11 -1.64
CA ASP A 193 16.78 -5.79 -2.08
C ASP A 193 17.83 -6.52 -1.21
N ALA A 194 17.60 -6.59 0.10
CA ALA A 194 18.44 -7.36 1.02
C ALA A 194 18.40 -8.87 0.71
N TYR A 195 17.22 -9.44 0.42
CA TYR A 195 17.11 -10.84 0.03
C TYR A 195 17.87 -11.13 -1.26
N LEU A 196 17.64 -10.33 -2.30
CA LEU A 196 18.27 -10.51 -3.62
C LEU A 196 19.79 -10.31 -3.57
N SER A 197 20.30 -9.49 -2.65
CA SER A 197 21.75 -9.33 -2.43
C SER A 197 22.39 -10.41 -1.54
N GLY A 198 21.61 -11.38 -1.06
CA GLY A 198 22.11 -12.47 -0.21
C GLY A 198 22.40 -12.03 1.25
N CYS A 199 21.73 -11.02 1.76
CA CYS A 199 21.91 -10.55 3.14
C CYS A 199 21.54 -11.65 4.15
N SER A 200 22.44 -11.89 5.12
CA SER A 200 22.25 -12.94 6.15
C SER A 200 21.33 -12.51 7.30
N ASP A 201 21.11 -11.21 7.50
CA ASP A 201 20.35 -10.66 8.64
C ASP A 201 18.90 -10.27 8.32
N LEU A 202 18.25 -11.00 7.42
CA LEU A 202 16.87 -10.74 7.02
C LEU A 202 15.87 -10.81 8.17
N THR A 203 16.11 -11.68 9.15
CA THR A 203 15.19 -11.86 10.29
C THR A 203 15.12 -10.60 11.14
N ASN A 204 16.26 -10.04 11.55
CA ASN A 204 16.28 -8.81 12.35
C ASN A 204 15.74 -7.62 11.55
N LEU A 205 16.07 -7.55 10.28
CA LEU A 205 15.57 -6.51 9.38
C LEU A 205 14.04 -6.56 9.26
N SER A 206 13.47 -7.76 9.08
CA SER A 206 12.01 -7.94 8.99
C SER A 206 11.31 -7.57 10.29
N VAL A 207 11.82 -7.98 11.44
CA VAL A 207 11.29 -7.63 12.77
C VAL A 207 11.32 -6.12 12.99
N ARG A 208 12.41 -5.45 12.61
CA ARG A 208 12.53 -3.98 12.71
C ARG A 208 11.44 -3.27 11.89
N TYR A 209 11.27 -3.66 10.64
CA TYR A 209 10.27 -3.05 9.78
C TYR A 209 8.84 -3.43 10.17
N GLU A 210 8.60 -4.65 10.62
CA GLU A 210 7.28 -5.05 11.12
C GLU A 210 6.87 -4.20 12.34
N ASN A 211 7.80 -3.96 13.28
CA ASN A 211 7.54 -3.09 14.43
C ASN A 211 7.26 -1.65 14.01
N MET A 212 8.00 -1.11 13.03
CA MET A 212 7.71 0.20 12.44
C MET A 212 6.30 0.25 11.85
N LEU A 213 5.90 -0.75 11.05
CA LEU A 213 4.59 -0.79 10.43
C LEU A 213 3.45 -1.01 11.44
N ARG A 214 3.70 -1.69 12.58
CA ARG A 214 2.75 -1.80 13.68
C ARG A 214 2.41 -0.43 14.29
N ASP A 215 3.39 0.46 14.41
CA ASP A 215 3.18 1.84 14.87
C ASP A 215 2.42 2.70 13.85
N ILE A 216 2.64 2.46 12.56
CA ILE A 216 1.94 3.19 11.50
C ILE A 216 0.47 2.76 11.41
N TYR A 217 0.22 1.45 11.31
CA TYR A 217 -1.14 0.91 11.31
C TYR A 217 -1.15 -0.61 11.48
N ASN A 218 -1.91 -1.08 12.44
CA ASN A 218 -2.24 -2.49 12.58
C ASN A 218 -3.67 -2.65 13.11
N ARG A 219 -4.31 -3.77 12.76
CA ARG A 219 -5.66 -4.13 13.21
C ARG A 219 -5.58 -5.38 14.08
N GLY A 220 -5.21 -5.18 15.36
CA GLY A 220 -5.03 -6.29 16.29
C GLY A 220 -3.78 -7.15 16.02
N GLY A 221 -2.77 -6.57 15.38
CA GLY A 221 -1.58 -7.25 14.89
C GLY A 221 -1.67 -7.59 13.40
N PHE A 222 -0.76 -8.47 12.96
CA PHE A 222 -0.65 -8.93 11.59
C PHE A 222 -0.94 -10.43 11.45
N CYS A 223 -1.20 -10.87 10.22
CA CYS A 223 -1.30 -12.28 9.84
C CYS A 223 -0.70 -12.50 8.45
N SER A 224 -0.36 -13.75 8.13
CA SER A 224 0.15 -14.15 6.80
C SER A 224 -0.95 -14.37 5.75
N GLY A 225 -2.19 -14.01 6.03
CA GLY A 225 -3.31 -14.36 5.16
C GLY A 225 -3.47 -15.87 5.05
N TYR A 226 -3.73 -16.36 3.83
CA TYR A 226 -3.92 -17.77 3.54
C TYR A 226 -2.65 -18.47 3.00
N TYR A 227 -1.52 -17.77 2.89
CA TYR A 227 -0.30 -18.33 2.27
C TYR A 227 0.20 -19.61 2.94
N PHE A 228 0.11 -19.71 4.27
CA PHE A 228 0.64 -20.85 5.04
C PHE A 228 -0.39 -21.53 5.93
N VAL A 229 -1.51 -20.87 6.18
CA VAL A 229 -2.55 -21.35 7.08
C VAL A 229 -3.88 -21.22 6.37
N GLY A 230 -4.70 -22.24 6.39
CA GLY A 230 -6.05 -22.18 5.81
C GLY A 230 -6.86 -21.04 6.42
N ASN A 231 -7.87 -21.27 7.17
CA ASN A 231 -8.59 -20.22 7.91
C ASN A 231 -8.50 -20.52 9.41
N GLY A 232 -8.63 -19.51 10.24
CA GLY A 232 -8.58 -19.72 11.67
C GLY A 232 -8.80 -18.48 12.50
N ARG A 233 -9.10 -18.68 13.79
CA ARG A 233 -9.37 -17.60 14.73
C ARG A 233 -8.19 -16.63 14.89
N GLN A 234 -6.96 -17.09 14.66
CA GLN A 234 -5.74 -16.27 14.70
C GLN A 234 -5.74 -15.13 13.67
N MET A 235 -6.53 -15.25 12.59
CA MET A 235 -6.68 -14.20 11.59
C MET A 235 -7.66 -13.09 12.03
N LEU A 236 -8.44 -13.29 13.10
CA LEU A 236 -9.47 -12.36 13.53
C LEU A 236 -8.92 -11.22 14.39
N ALA A 237 -9.49 -10.02 14.20
CA ALA A 237 -9.31 -8.83 15.02
C ALA A 237 -10.64 -8.53 15.72
N ASP A 238 -11.06 -9.44 16.59
CA ASP A 238 -12.38 -9.47 17.24
C ASP A 238 -12.63 -8.33 18.23
N LYS A 239 -11.56 -7.73 18.75
CA LYS A 239 -11.63 -6.66 19.76
C LYS A 239 -11.82 -5.28 19.15
N ARG A 240 -11.22 -5.00 17.98
CA ARG A 240 -11.19 -3.66 17.41
C ARG A 240 -11.07 -3.71 15.87
N PRO A 241 -11.91 -2.98 15.10
CA PRO A 241 -11.90 -3.02 13.63
C PRO A 241 -10.94 -2.01 13.02
N ASN A 242 -10.38 -1.10 13.84
CA ASN A 242 -9.51 0.00 13.44
C ASN A 242 -8.09 -0.20 13.95
N HIS A 243 -7.26 0.83 13.77
CA HIS A 243 -5.90 0.84 14.29
C HIS A 243 -5.87 0.55 15.80
N THR A 244 -5.12 -0.48 16.15
CA THR A 244 -5.02 -0.91 17.55
C THR A 244 -3.94 -0.16 18.30
N GLY A 245 -2.96 0.41 17.60
CA GLY A 245 -1.76 0.98 18.20
C GLY A 245 -0.81 -0.08 18.75
N VAL A 246 0.23 0.38 19.39
CA VAL A 246 1.26 -0.45 20.04
C VAL A 246 1.18 -0.25 21.54
N LYS A 247 1.13 -1.33 22.31
CA LYS A 247 1.15 -1.27 23.77
C LYS A 247 2.50 -0.71 24.23
N ILE A 248 2.45 0.39 24.99
CA ILE A 248 3.65 1.11 25.45
C ILE A 248 3.77 1.18 26.98
N GLY A 249 2.80 0.68 27.71
CA GLY A 249 2.88 0.72 29.17
C GLY A 249 1.54 0.49 29.86
N LYS A 250 1.51 0.85 31.14
CA LYS A 250 0.32 0.77 32.01
C LYS A 250 0.26 1.94 32.98
N VAL A 251 -0.93 2.34 33.35
CA VAL A 251 -1.17 3.34 34.41
C VAL A 251 -0.77 2.77 35.77
N THR A 252 0.09 3.48 36.49
CA THR A 252 0.55 3.10 37.83
C THR A 252 -0.07 3.94 38.92
N LYS A 253 -0.37 5.23 38.65
CA LYS A 253 -0.92 6.15 39.65
C LYS A 253 -1.77 7.23 38.96
N ILE A 254 -2.74 7.74 39.73
CA ILE A 254 -3.59 8.85 39.28
C ILE A 254 -3.50 9.95 40.34
N ASN A 255 -2.85 11.07 39.98
CA ASN A 255 -2.70 12.26 40.79
C ASN A 255 -3.24 13.46 40.02
N LYS A 256 -4.55 13.68 40.03
CA LYS A 256 -5.19 14.76 39.26
C LYS A 256 -4.43 16.09 39.43
N PRO A 257 -4.10 16.78 38.33
CA PRO A 257 -4.53 16.56 36.94
C PRO A 257 -3.59 15.63 36.11
N PHE A 258 -2.79 14.80 36.74
CA PHE A 258 -1.81 13.94 36.07
C PHE A 258 -2.13 12.45 36.23
N VAL A 259 -1.65 11.68 35.25
CA VAL A 259 -1.64 10.22 35.23
C VAL A 259 -0.20 9.76 35.08
N GLU A 260 0.25 8.89 35.98
CA GLU A 260 1.57 8.26 35.91
C GLU A 260 1.49 6.96 35.13
N ILE A 261 2.39 6.81 34.14
CA ILE A 261 2.46 5.66 33.24
C ILE A 261 3.85 5.04 33.35
N LYS A 262 3.91 3.76 33.72
CA LYS A 262 5.14 2.95 33.61
C LYS A 262 5.26 2.50 32.17
N LEU A 263 6.34 2.92 31.52
CA LEU A 263 6.62 2.62 30.12
C LEU A 263 7.20 1.21 29.94
N SER A 264 6.91 0.60 28.81
CA SER A 264 7.53 -0.62 28.28
C SER A 264 8.21 -0.40 26.93
N SER A 265 8.14 0.82 26.40
CA SER A 265 8.77 1.23 25.15
C SER A 265 9.09 2.73 25.22
N ASP A 266 10.03 3.17 24.41
CA ASP A 266 10.36 4.59 24.27
C ASP A 266 9.17 5.39 23.76
N VAL A 267 9.05 6.62 24.21
CA VAL A 267 8.02 7.58 23.80
C VAL A 267 8.62 8.93 23.52
N HIS A 268 7.96 9.70 22.65
CA HIS A 268 8.44 11.00 22.24
C HIS A 268 7.37 12.07 22.37
N SER A 269 7.80 13.30 22.52
CA SER A 269 6.90 14.46 22.55
C SER A 269 6.08 14.52 21.26
N GLY A 270 4.77 14.74 21.41
CA GLY A 270 3.82 14.71 20.31
C GLY A 270 3.23 13.34 20.00
N ASP A 271 3.71 12.26 20.63
CA ASP A 271 3.05 10.95 20.55
C ASP A 271 1.63 11.03 21.12
N VAL A 272 0.70 10.26 20.51
CA VAL A 272 -0.67 10.17 20.99
C VAL A 272 -0.87 8.80 21.63
N PHE A 273 -1.36 8.80 22.86
CA PHE A 273 -1.66 7.61 23.66
C PHE A 273 -3.14 7.44 23.85
N GLU A 274 -3.56 6.20 23.93
CA GLU A 274 -4.92 5.80 24.29
C GLU A 274 -4.85 4.91 25.53
N ILE A 275 -5.40 5.40 26.65
CA ILE A 275 -5.56 4.63 27.89
C ILE A 275 -6.89 3.88 27.78
N ARG A 276 -6.85 2.55 27.87
CA ARG A 276 -8.01 1.68 27.68
C ARG A 276 -8.46 1.08 29.01
N GLY A 277 -9.65 1.49 29.42
CA GLY A 277 -10.33 0.97 30.59
C GLY A 277 -11.59 0.18 30.23
N ARG A 278 -12.23 -0.42 31.22
CA ARG A 278 -13.49 -1.17 31.04
C ARG A 278 -14.66 -0.28 30.61
N GLN A 279 -14.66 0.98 31.05
CA GLN A 279 -15.76 1.93 30.82
C GLN A 279 -15.53 2.81 29.58
N GLY A 280 -14.38 2.72 28.92
CA GLY A 280 -14.08 3.52 27.76
C GLY A 280 -12.57 3.74 27.56
N GLU A 281 -12.28 4.62 26.62
CA GLU A 281 -10.94 4.95 26.17
C GLU A 281 -10.68 6.45 26.34
N VAL A 282 -9.44 6.82 26.73
CA VAL A 282 -9.04 8.21 26.89
C VAL A 282 -7.80 8.48 26.08
N GLU A 283 -7.88 9.41 25.13
CA GLU A 283 -6.77 9.85 24.33
C GLU A 283 -6.01 10.98 25.04
N ILE A 284 -4.68 10.88 25.08
CA ILE A 284 -3.76 11.84 25.71
C ILE A 284 -2.56 12.05 24.78
N THR A 285 -2.09 13.29 24.67
CA THR A 285 -0.86 13.63 23.95
C THR A 285 0.32 13.64 24.94
N CYS A 286 1.41 12.96 24.58
CA CYS A 286 2.66 12.98 25.34
C CYS A 286 3.40 14.29 25.13
N GLY A 287 3.83 14.93 26.21
CA GLY A 287 4.58 16.19 26.15
C GLY A 287 6.08 16.03 26.42
N VAL A 288 6.58 14.80 26.59
CA VAL A 288 7.97 14.54 27.00
C VAL A 288 8.59 13.40 26.19
N ASP A 289 9.91 13.39 26.11
CA ASP A 289 10.68 12.24 25.64
C ASP A 289 11.07 11.38 26.83
N ALA A 290 10.89 10.08 26.71
CA ALA A 290 11.31 9.13 27.75
C ALA A 290 11.62 7.75 27.16
N ILE A 291 12.58 7.07 27.77
CA ILE A 291 12.97 5.70 27.41
C ILE A 291 12.13 4.65 28.14
N ALA A 292 12.13 3.44 27.63
CA ALA A 292 11.51 2.29 28.27
C ALA A 292 11.92 2.15 29.76
N ASP A 293 11.08 1.49 30.53
CA ASP A 293 11.23 1.26 31.97
C ASP A 293 11.18 2.50 32.87
N LYS A 294 11.01 3.69 32.34
CA LYS A 294 10.74 4.91 33.11
C LYS A 294 9.25 5.09 33.41
N CYS A 295 8.97 5.88 34.44
CA CYS A 295 7.63 6.40 34.71
C CYS A 295 7.55 7.83 34.18
N ILE A 296 6.48 8.14 33.46
CA ILE A 296 6.18 9.49 33.01
C ILE A 296 4.89 9.98 33.62
N SER A 297 4.79 11.29 33.81
CA SER A 297 3.56 11.95 34.27
C SER A 297 2.99 12.76 33.12
N VAL A 298 1.79 12.43 32.66
CA VAL A 298 1.09 13.10 31.56
C VAL A 298 -0.19 13.76 32.07
N LYS A 299 -0.56 14.91 31.52
CA LYS A 299 -1.80 15.60 31.89
C LYS A 299 -2.98 14.77 31.43
N GLY A 300 -3.80 14.32 32.38
CA GLY A 300 -4.99 13.50 32.13
C GLY A 300 -6.23 14.32 31.85
N LYS A 301 -7.22 13.65 31.26
CA LYS A 301 -8.61 14.12 31.12
C LYS A 301 -9.54 12.94 31.37
N SER A 302 -10.83 13.19 31.58
CA SER A 302 -11.85 12.13 31.74
C SER A 302 -11.44 11.04 32.76
N PHE A 303 -10.99 11.46 33.94
CA PHE A 303 -10.42 10.57 34.98
C PHE A 303 -11.39 9.47 35.46
N GLN A 304 -12.69 9.64 35.28
CA GLN A 304 -13.72 8.63 35.56
C GLN A 304 -13.56 7.36 34.70
N LEU A 305 -12.90 7.48 33.54
CA LEU A 305 -12.65 6.36 32.62
C LEU A 305 -11.27 5.70 32.83
N ILE A 306 -10.43 6.29 33.70
CA ILE A 306 -9.05 5.83 33.93
C ILE A 306 -8.97 5.15 35.28
N SER A 307 -8.32 3.98 35.31
CA SER A 307 -8.00 3.24 36.52
C SER A 307 -6.54 2.79 36.54
N VAL A 308 -5.96 2.63 37.71
CA VAL A 308 -4.63 2.02 37.88
C VAL A 308 -4.68 0.61 37.27
N GLY A 309 -3.64 0.25 36.54
CA GLY A 309 -3.55 -1.00 35.77
C GLY A 309 -4.08 -0.94 34.35
N ASN A 310 -4.77 0.14 33.95
CA ASN A 310 -5.20 0.30 32.56
C ASN A 310 -4.01 0.26 31.61
N GLN A 311 -4.18 -0.43 30.48
CA GLN A 311 -3.15 -0.51 29.44
C GLN A 311 -3.10 0.77 28.62
N VAL A 312 -1.89 1.17 28.25
CA VAL A 312 -1.64 2.37 27.42
C VAL A 312 -1.09 1.94 26.08
N TYR A 313 -1.72 2.45 25.01
CA TYR A 313 -1.35 2.16 23.64
C TYR A 313 -0.96 3.45 22.93
N ARG A 314 0.16 3.45 22.20
CA ARG A 314 0.51 4.51 21.28
C ARG A 314 -0.27 4.30 19.99
N THR A 315 -1.10 5.28 19.62
CA THR A 315 -1.90 5.30 18.39
C THR A 315 -1.32 6.22 17.32
N ARG A 316 -0.35 7.07 17.71
CA ARG A 316 0.42 7.90 16.80
C ARG A 316 1.85 8.04 17.32
N ASN A 317 2.82 7.63 16.54
CA ASN A 317 4.24 7.82 16.79
C ASN A 317 4.72 9.06 16.02
N ASN A 318 4.82 10.19 16.71
CA ASN A 318 5.10 11.47 16.10
C ASN A 318 6.50 11.54 15.48
N ARG A 319 7.50 11.00 16.18
CA ARG A 319 8.88 10.95 15.68
C ARG A 319 8.97 10.11 14.41
N LEU A 320 8.39 8.92 14.42
CA LEU A 320 8.39 8.04 13.25
C LEU A 320 7.73 8.69 12.04
N LEU A 321 6.58 9.37 12.23
CA LEU A 321 5.90 10.06 11.14
C LEU A 321 6.74 11.20 10.55
N ASN A 322 7.42 11.97 11.40
CA ASN A 322 8.33 13.03 10.96
C ASN A 322 9.55 12.46 10.21
N ASP A 323 10.10 11.33 10.69
CA ASP A 323 11.22 10.66 10.03
C ASP A 323 10.82 10.13 8.64
N ILE A 324 9.62 9.54 8.51
CA ILE A 324 9.08 9.09 7.22
C ILE A 324 8.85 10.27 6.28
N GLN A 325 8.25 11.35 6.77
CA GLN A 325 8.03 12.55 5.98
C GLN A 325 9.34 13.08 5.42
N LYS A 326 10.32 13.33 6.30
CA LYS A 326 11.59 13.93 5.93
C LYS A 326 12.48 13.03 5.07
N ASN A 327 12.57 11.73 5.41
CA ASN A 327 13.58 10.86 4.81
C ASN A 327 13.06 10.07 3.60
N ILE A 328 11.73 9.93 3.46
CA ILE A 328 11.13 9.14 2.39
C ILE A 328 10.25 10.02 1.48
N ILE A 329 9.28 10.76 2.06
CA ILE A 329 8.29 11.50 1.25
C ILE A 329 8.92 12.75 0.64
N ASP A 330 9.61 13.56 1.45
CA ASP A 330 10.22 14.82 1.00
C ASP A 330 11.58 14.61 0.32
N ASN A 331 12.08 13.35 0.30
CA ASN A 331 13.36 13.01 -0.29
C ASN A 331 13.17 12.58 -1.75
N ASP A 332 13.06 13.57 -2.63
CA ASP A 332 13.05 13.35 -4.08
C ASP A 332 14.33 12.65 -4.53
N ARG A 333 14.21 11.40 -4.98
CA ARG A 333 15.32 10.69 -5.60
C ARG A 333 15.57 11.29 -6.98
N LYS A 334 16.61 12.10 -7.07
CA LYS A 334 17.07 12.64 -8.36
C LYS A 334 18.06 11.68 -9.00
N ILE A 335 17.83 11.40 -10.27
CA ILE A 335 18.78 10.65 -11.11
C ILE A 335 19.67 11.67 -11.81
N ASN A 336 20.98 11.48 -11.74
CA ASN A 336 21.93 12.30 -12.49
C ASN A 336 21.83 11.95 -13.96
N LEU A 337 21.46 12.90 -14.79
CA LEU A 337 21.35 12.76 -16.23
C LEU A 337 22.38 13.65 -16.93
N ARG A 338 22.95 13.13 -18.00
CA ARG A 338 23.64 13.91 -19.02
C ARG A 338 22.60 14.33 -20.05
N ALA A 339 22.51 15.62 -20.31
CA ALA A 339 21.61 16.19 -21.30
C ALA A 339 22.42 16.84 -22.42
N GLU A 340 22.17 16.46 -23.67
CA GLU A 340 22.76 17.03 -24.87
C GLU A 340 21.66 17.65 -25.73
N LEU A 341 21.67 18.99 -25.87
CA LEU A 341 20.72 19.70 -26.72
C LEU A 341 21.40 20.07 -28.03
N THR A 342 20.82 19.64 -29.14
CA THR A 342 21.22 20.06 -30.49
C THR A 342 20.15 20.95 -31.10
N ALA A 343 20.50 22.20 -31.42
CA ALA A 343 19.65 23.16 -32.08
C ALA A 343 20.38 23.81 -33.27
N LYS A 344 19.93 23.55 -34.48
CA LYS A 344 20.50 24.13 -35.74
C LYS A 344 19.36 24.68 -36.59
N ILE A 345 19.51 25.89 -37.11
CA ILE A 345 18.51 26.52 -38.01
C ILE A 345 18.21 25.58 -39.17
N GLY A 346 16.92 25.41 -39.49
CA GLY A 346 16.42 24.50 -40.53
C GLY A 346 16.46 23.02 -40.18
N LYS A 347 16.74 22.67 -38.90
CA LYS A 347 16.67 21.29 -38.40
C LYS A 347 15.80 21.21 -37.14
N LYS A 348 15.21 20.05 -36.90
CA LYS A 348 14.46 19.80 -35.67
C LYS A 348 15.40 19.87 -34.47
N MET A 349 14.97 20.52 -33.40
CA MET A 349 15.65 20.51 -32.12
C MET A 349 15.67 19.09 -31.56
N MET A 350 16.79 18.65 -30.98
CA MET A 350 16.93 17.32 -30.38
C MET A 350 17.50 17.44 -28.99
N LEU A 351 16.84 16.84 -28.00
CA LEU A 351 17.37 16.71 -26.63
C LEU A 351 17.61 15.23 -26.37
N LYS A 352 18.88 14.86 -26.22
CA LYS A 352 19.29 13.51 -25.81
C LYS A 352 19.55 13.52 -24.32
N LEU A 353 18.88 12.61 -23.57
CA LEU A 353 19.08 12.38 -22.14
C LEU A 353 19.70 11.00 -21.95
N SER A 354 20.75 10.89 -21.15
CA SER A 354 21.37 9.61 -20.77
C SER A 354 21.63 9.56 -19.28
N SER A 355 21.36 8.41 -18.63
CA SER A 355 21.69 8.20 -17.22
C SER A 355 23.20 8.05 -17.03
N LEU A 356 23.71 8.49 -15.86
CA LEU A 356 25.11 8.36 -15.47
C LEU A 356 25.38 7.13 -14.58
N GLY A 357 24.52 6.11 -14.58
CA GLY A 357 24.61 4.92 -13.74
C GLY A 357 24.77 3.63 -14.53
N GLU A 358 24.74 2.49 -13.82
CA GLU A 358 24.87 1.14 -14.43
C GLU A 358 23.67 0.80 -15.33
N ASP A 359 22.48 1.35 -15.04
CA ASP A 359 21.32 1.25 -15.91
C ASP A 359 21.35 2.37 -16.95
N ILE A 360 21.87 2.08 -18.12
CA ILE A 360 21.93 3.03 -19.24
C ILE A 360 20.52 3.19 -19.82
N CYS A 361 19.87 4.27 -19.46
CA CYS A 361 18.63 4.71 -20.08
C CYS A 361 18.95 5.89 -21.01
N GLU A 362 18.68 5.75 -22.30
CA GLU A 362 18.77 6.85 -23.27
C GLU A 362 17.38 7.20 -23.76
N ASN A 363 17.06 8.49 -23.74
CA ASN A 363 15.83 9.02 -24.29
C ASN A 363 16.13 10.17 -25.22
N LEU A 364 15.50 10.19 -26.40
CA LEU A 364 15.64 11.24 -27.42
C LEU A 364 14.29 11.93 -27.62
N VAL A 365 14.26 13.21 -27.25
CA VAL A 365 13.09 14.07 -27.48
C VAL A 365 13.36 14.95 -28.70
N ILE A 366 12.44 14.89 -29.68
CA ILE A 366 12.51 15.69 -30.91
C ILE A 366 11.51 16.85 -30.78
N GLY A 367 12.03 18.06 -30.81
CA GLY A 367 11.25 19.30 -30.76
C GLY A 367 10.92 19.86 -32.14
N PRO A 368 10.39 21.08 -32.21
CA PRO A 368 10.09 21.79 -33.44
C PRO A 368 11.34 22.14 -34.25
N GLU A 369 11.17 22.52 -35.50
CA GLU A 369 12.23 23.04 -36.34
C GLU A 369 12.75 24.37 -35.81
N CYS A 370 14.07 24.51 -35.77
CA CYS A 370 14.71 25.73 -35.34
C CYS A 370 14.67 26.78 -36.46
N VAL A 371 14.03 27.90 -36.19
CA VAL A 371 13.97 29.05 -37.10
C VAL A 371 14.90 30.18 -36.62
N SER A 372 15.30 31.06 -37.53
CA SER A 372 16.07 32.26 -37.18
C SER A 372 15.29 33.12 -36.22
N ALA A 373 15.97 33.70 -35.21
CA ALA A 373 15.35 34.59 -34.24
C ALA A 373 14.82 35.87 -34.91
N ALA A 374 13.55 36.21 -34.64
CA ALA A 374 12.96 37.42 -35.17
C ALA A 374 13.56 38.70 -34.56
N ASN A 375 14.01 38.66 -33.30
CA ASN A 375 14.58 39.80 -32.58
C ASN A 375 15.97 39.41 -32.05
N LYS A 376 16.06 38.82 -30.84
CA LYS A 376 17.32 38.48 -30.17
C LYS A 376 17.45 36.95 -30.09
N PRO A 377 18.60 36.40 -30.55
CA PRO A 377 18.80 34.96 -30.45
C PRO A 377 18.95 34.51 -28.98
N VAL A 378 18.49 33.32 -28.65
CA VAL A 378 18.65 32.72 -27.33
C VAL A 378 20.12 32.32 -27.16
N THR A 379 20.74 32.72 -26.04
CA THR A 379 22.12 32.34 -25.74
C THR A 379 22.24 30.93 -25.19
N GLU A 380 23.42 30.34 -25.30
CA GLU A 380 23.71 29.02 -24.73
C GLU A 380 23.46 28.97 -23.22
N GLU A 381 23.83 30.00 -22.47
CA GLU A 381 23.57 30.13 -21.04
C GLU A 381 22.07 30.11 -20.70
N GLN A 382 21.26 30.79 -21.50
CA GLN A 382 19.81 30.78 -21.33
C GLN A 382 19.20 29.41 -21.59
N MET A 383 19.72 28.68 -22.60
CA MET A 383 19.30 27.31 -22.90
C MET A 383 19.69 26.35 -21.78
N LEU A 384 20.95 26.39 -21.33
CA LEU A 384 21.43 25.61 -20.20
C LEU A 384 20.62 25.86 -18.91
N SER A 385 20.29 27.13 -18.64
CA SER A 385 19.48 27.49 -17.48
C SER A 385 18.06 26.92 -17.55
N LYS A 386 17.49 26.78 -18.74
CA LYS A 386 16.15 26.15 -18.92
C LYS A 386 16.22 24.64 -18.78
N ILE A 387 17.23 23.99 -19.35
CA ILE A 387 17.43 22.55 -19.23
C ILE A 387 17.67 22.12 -17.77
N LYS A 388 18.38 22.93 -16.98
CA LYS A 388 18.62 22.67 -15.55
C LYS A 388 17.39 22.87 -14.66
N LYS A 389 16.34 23.48 -15.17
CA LYS A 389 15.05 23.65 -14.44
C LYS A 389 14.07 22.51 -14.68
N THR A 390 14.56 21.30 -14.81
CA THR A 390 13.71 20.10 -14.84
C THR A 390 13.36 19.73 -13.41
N GLY A 391 12.15 20.00 -13.00
CA GLY A 391 11.41 19.48 -11.85
C GLY A 391 11.98 19.69 -10.47
#